data_85a30094843aeab48f77d10f0eff9de6
#
_entry.id   85a30094843aeab48f77d10f0eff9de6
#
_cell.length_a   1.000
_cell.length_b   1.000
_cell.length_c   1.000
_cell.angle_alpha   90.00
_cell.angle_beta   90.00
_cell.angle_gamma   90.00
#
_symmetry.space_group_name_H-M   'P 1'
#
loop_
_entity.id
_entity.type
_entity.pdbx_description
1 polymer ?
#
loop_
_entity_poly.entity_id
_entity_poly.type
_entity_poly.pdbx_seq_one_letter_code
_entity_poly.pdbx_strand_id
1 'polypeptide(L)'
;MWRDEPSHALVHLPSLNITLTADDLQHVRNVYAATLTSAGISNGHLIISVAGNRTGFLALLLAAWNLDAVVMPVDEDIRDEGLEELAVRFGAAAIVRARERVLPASRALDEVLAIEFRPLDTWRRHSGLSLFKLTSGSSGLPKAVGVPPAVMISDTEQITEALGIRPSDTQIATIPLSHAYGFGNLVLPLFWLGTSIVLHEAFVPQAVMAHARTYHARVMPGVPFMFQHFAAHPPADGWPPSLNWLISAGARLSPELTSAFRDRYGLKIHTMYGTSEAGVIAFDHGDAIESEPSVGWPLPGATIELRSDDGVPEGYGRVFVRGNAVAPRYVDVDSQDFEAPNGFLTGDYGSILPDGRLVLAGRVSTFINVAGRKVQPTEIEIALRSMPGVTDARVLAAADPIRGQQVAAVVAGNGALSRSSIREFCARRLPPHKVPRVIVVVRTMPLTARGKLDLSALQTLVDANLG
;
A
#
# COMPACT_ATOMS: atom_id res chain seq x y z
N MET A 1 -13.20 -21.69 -3.96
CA MET A 1 -11.95 -20.93 -3.97
C MET A 1 -11.78 -20.22 -5.29
N TRP A 2 -11.68 -20.91 -6.40
CA TRP A 2 -11.79 -20.32 -7.73
C TRP A 2 -13.26 -20.11 -8.06
N ARG A 3 -13.61 -19.01 -8.72
CA ARG A 3 -14.96 -18.82 -9.28
C ARG A 3 -15.20 -19.84 -10.41
N ASP A 4 -14.18 -20.00 -11.26
CA ASP A 4 -14.08 -21.02 -12.29
C ASP A 4 -12.67 -21.61 -12.21
N GLU A 5 -12.50 -22.93 -12.34
CA GLU A 5 -11.21 -23.60 -12.20
C GLU A 5 -10.29 -23.22 -13.37
N PRO A 6 -9.15 -22.55 -13.13
CA PRO A 6 -8.26 -22.10 -14.20
C PRO A 6 -7.48 -23.27 -14.79
N SER A 7 -7.44 -23.34 -16.13
CA SER A 7 -6.73 -24.39 -16.88
C SER A 7 -5.32 -23.99 -17.34
N HIS A 8 -4.84 -22.81 -16.94
CA HIS A 8 -3.54 -22.26 -17.33
C HIS A 8 -2.58 -22.11 -16.14
N ALA A 9 -1.33 -21.80 -16.43
CA ALA A 9 -0.32 -21.53 -15.42
C ALA A 9 -0.69 -20.28 -14.61
N LEU A 10 -0.64 -20.40 -13.26
CA LEU A 10 -1.08 -19.34 -12.35
C LEU A 10 0.07 -18.53 -11.74
N VAL A 11 1.17 -19.21 -11.38
CA VAL A 11 2.27 -18.55 -10.71
C VAL A 11 3.57 -18.89 -11.42
N HIS A 12 4.26 -17.85 -11.86
CA HIS A 12 5.59 -17.95 -12.43
C HIS A 12 6.63 -17.46 -11.41
N LEU A 13 7.63 -18.31 -11.11
CA LEU A 13 8.78 -18.00 -10.26
C LEU A 13 10.05 -18.02 -11.09
N PRO A 14 10.41 -16.91 -11.74
CA PRO A 14 11.57 -16.89 -12.63
C PRO A 14 12.88 -17.17 -11.90
N SER A 15 13.01 -16.78 -10.63
CA SER A 15 14.20 -17.04 -9.81
C SER A 15 14.49 -18.52 -9.59
N LEU A 16 13.46 -19.36 -9.63
CA LEU A 16 13.54 -20.81 -9.46
C LEU A 16 13.33 -21.58 -10.78
N ASN A 17 13.01 -20.88 -11.87
CA ASN A 17 12.57 -21.45 -13.14
C ASN A 17 11.37 -22.42 -12.96
N ILE A 18 10.41 -22.03 -12.15
CA ILE A 18 9.20 -22.82 -11.83
C ILE A 18 7.96 -22.07 -12.31
N THR A 19 7.01 -22.85 -12.85
CA THR A 19 5.67 -22.38 -13.17
C THR A 19 4.67 -23.34 -12.53
N LEU A 20 3.71 -22.80 -11.79
CA LEU A 20 2.71 -23.54 -11.04
C LEU A 20 1.34 -23.39 -11.68
N THR A 21 0.63 -24.51 -11.78
CA THR A 21 -0.78 -24.60 -12.14
C THR A 21 -1.68 -24.53 -10.90
N ALA A 22 -3.01 -24.58 -11.12
CA ALA A 22 -3.97 -24.72 -10.02
C ALA A 22 -3.77 -26.04 -9.26
N ASP A 23 -3.50 -27.13 -9.99
CA ASP A 23 -3.27 -28.46 -9.39
C ASP A 23 -2.02 -28.47 -8.50
N ASP A 24 -0.94 -27.82 -8.94
CA ASP A 24 0.28 -27.68 -8.15
C ASP A 24 0.02 -26.92 -6.84
N LEU A 25 -0.71 -25.79 -6.92
CA LEU A 25 -1.10 -25.03 -5.73
C LEU A 25 -2.02 -25.83 -4.81
N GLN A 26 -2.95 -26.61 -5.36
CA GLN A 26 -3.83 -27.49 -4.59
C GLN A 26 -3.04 -28.63 -3.91
N HIS A 27 -2.06 -29.20 -4.59
CA HIS A 27 -1.17 -30.21 -4.01
C HIS A 27 -0.44 -29.64 -2.79
N VAL A 28 0.28 -28.53 -2.94
CA VAL A 28 1.02 -27.89 -1.83
C VAL A 28 0.08 -27.46 -0.71
N ARG A 29 -1.10 -26.90 -1.04
CA ARG A 29 -2.15 -26.61 -0.06
C ARG A 29 -2.51 -27.82 0.80
N ASN A 30 -2.69 -28.99 0.17
CA ASN A 30 -3.08 -30.22 0.90
C ASN A 30 -1.97 -30.66 1.87
N VAL A 31 -0.69 -30.58 1.44
CA VAL A 31 0.47 -30.87 2.30
C VAL A 31 0.50 -29.91 3.50
N TYR A 32 0.31 -28.61 3.25
CA TYR A 32 0.30 -27.61 4.32
C TYR A 32 -0.91 -27.77 5.25
N ALA A 33 -2.10 -28.06 4.70
CA ALA A 33 -3.30 -28.29 5.51
C ALA A 33 -3.13 -29.50 6.44
N ALA A 34 -2.51 -30.59 5.97
CA ALA A 34 -2.17 -31.75 6.80
C ALA A 34 -1.20 -31.39 7.93
N THR A 35 -0.16 -30.59 7.63
CA THR A 35 0.80 -30.09 8.63
C THR A 35 0.11 -29.24 9.69
N LEU A 36 -0.72 -28.28 9.27
CA LEU A 36 -1.47 -27.40 10.16
C LEU A 36 -2.46 -28.19 11.04
N THR A 37 -3.18 -29.14 10.45
CA THR A 37 -4.12 -30.01 11.18
C THR A 37 -3.41 -30.87 12.23
N SER A 38 -2.25 -31.45 11.87
CA SER A 38 -1.44 -32.27 12.80
C SER A 38 -0.91 -31.45 13.97
N ALA A 39 -0.72 -30.13 13.76
CA ALA A 39 -0.35 -29.20 14.81
C ALA A 39 -1.53 -28.61 15.59
N GLY A 40 -2.76 -29.10 15.36
CA GLY A 40 -3.97 -28.70 16.07
C GLY A 40 -4.59 -27.39 15.57
N ILE A 41 -4.15 -26.84 14.45
CA ILE A 41 -4.75 -25.64 13.84
C ILE A 41 -6.16 -25.96 13.31
N SER A 42 -7.11 -25.12 13.64
CA SER A 42 -8.53 -25.28 13.28
C SER A 42 -9.23 -23.92 13.24
N ASN A 43 -10.55 -23.92 13.03
CA ASN A 43 -11.39 -22.72 12.94
C ASN A 43 -11.04 -21.64 13.96
N GLY A 44 -10.83 -20.42 13.47
CA GLY A 44 -10.55 -19.23 14.25
C GLY A 44 -9.15 -19.15 14.86
N HIS A 45 -8.27 -20.12 14.67
CA HIS A 45 -6.87 -19.99 15.07
C HIS A 45 -6.15 -18.98 14.18
N LEU A 46 -5.39 -18.07 14.79
CA LEU A 46 -4.58 -17.09 14.08
C LEU A 46 -3.20 -17.65 13.76
N ILE A 47 -2.81 -17.56 12.49
CA ILE A 47 -1.48 -17.89 12.00
C ILE A 47 -0.80 -16.59 11.57
N ILE A 48 0.35 -16.25 12.16
CA ILE A 48 1.19 -15.17 11.65
C ILE A 48 2.07 -15.73 10.53
N SER A 49 1.97 -15.13 9.34
CA SER A 49 2.71 -15.55 8.15
C SER A 49 3.81 -14.56 7.80
N VAL A 50 5.07 -15.02 7.90
CA VAL A 50 6.27 -14.28 7.49
C VAL A 50 6.76 -14.88 6.17
N ALA A 51 6.20 -14.46 5.06
CA ALA A 51 6.37 -15.18 3.82
C ALA A 51 6.86 -14.35 2.62
N GLY A 52 6.75 -13.03 2.68
CA GLY A 52 7.14 -12.15 1.58
C GLY A 52 6.43 -12.48 0.26
N ASN A 53 7.09 -12.18 -0.86
CA ASN A 53 6.59 -12.49 -2.20
C ASN A 53 6.99 -13.91 -2.61
N ARG A 54 6.38 -14.91 -1.93
CA ARG A 54 6.70 -16.33 -2.13
C ARG A 54 5.45 -17.15 -2.41
N THR A 55 5.61 -18.20 -3.18
CA THR A 55 4.49 -19.12 -3.49
C THR A 55 4.01 -19.88 -2.25
N GLY A 56 4.91 -20.19 -1.33
CA GLY A 56 4.56 -20.80 -0.05
C GLY A 56 3.54 -19.96 0.74
N PHE A 57 3.55 -18.64 0.60
CA PHE A 57 2.53 -17.78 1.17
C PHE A 57 1.14 -18.03 0.57
N LEU A 58 1.06 -18.16 -0.76
CA LEU A 58 -0.20 -18.42 -1.46
C LEU A 58 -0.79 -19.77 -1.06
N ALA A 59 0.04 -20.80 -1.03
CA ALA A 59 -0.39 -22.13 -0.61
C ALA A 59 -0.81 -22.18 0.88
N LEU A 60 -0.11 -21.42 1.75
CA LEU A 60 -0.45 -21.29 3.15
C LEU A 60 -1.82 -20.62 3.36
N LEU A 61 -2.10 -19.52 2.63
CA LEU A 61 -3.41 -18.87 2.67
C LEU A 61 -4.53 -19.87 2.36
N LEU A 62 -4.37 -20.63 1.27
CA LEU A 62 -5.33 -21.64 0.85
C LEU A 62 -5.50 -22.75 1.89
N ALA A 63 -4.41 -23.22 2.49
CA ALA A 63 -4.43 -24.25 3.54
C ALA A 63 -5.12 -23.76 4.82
N ALA A 64 -4.77 -22.56 5.26
CA ALA A 64 -5.35 -21.95 6.45
C ALA A 64 -6.86 -21.69 6.28
N TRP A 65 -7.29 -21.13 5.16
CA TRP A 65 -8.71 -20.89 4.88
C TRP A 65 -9.52 -22.17 4.70
N ASN A 66 -8.90 -23.26 4.23
CA ASN A 66 -9.55 -24.57 4.19
C ASN A 66 -9.86 -25.13 5.59
N LEU A 67 -9.16 -24.63 6.61
CA LEU A 67 -9.37 -24.97 8.02
C LEU A 67 -10.15 -23.87 8.79
N ASP A 68 -10.72 -22.89 8.08
CA ASP A 68 -11.34 -21.71 8.67
C ASP A 68 -10.41 -20.96 9.64
N ALA A 69 -9.10 -21.09 9.48
CA ALA A 69 -8.10 -20.37 10.25
C ALA A 69 -7.89 -18.96 9.70
N VAL A 70 -7.41 -18.07 10.55
CA VAL A 70 -7.15 -16.66 10.25
C VAL A 70 -5.67 -16.46 9.94
N VAL A 71 -5.34 -15.70 8.89
CA VAL A 71 -3.94 -15.40 8.57
C VAL A 71 -3.65 -13.92 8.82
N MET A 72 -2.53 -13.65 9.47
CA MET A 72 -1.95 -12.31 9.59
C MET A 72 -0.63 -12.26 8.83
N PRO A 73 -0.61 -11.74 7.59
CA PRO A 73 0.62 -11.53 6.85
C PRO A 73 1.46 -10.43 7.51
N VAL A 74 2.75 -10.66 7.63
CA VAL A 74 3.73 -9.67 8.10
C VAL A 74 4.93 -9.66 7.16
N ASP A 75 5.68 -8.56 7.18
CA ASP A 75 6.86 -8.41 6.35
C ASP A 75 8.01 -9.31 6.78
N GLU A 76 8.85 -9.72 5.82
CA GLU A 76 10.01 -10.59 6.08
C GLU A 76 11.06 -9.93 6.97
N ASP A 77 11.14 -8.60 6.97
CA ASP A 77 12.10 -7.83 7.76
C ASP A 77 11.62 -7.53 9.19
N ILE A 78 10.48 -8.09 9.60
CA ILE A 78 10.03 -7.99 10.99
C ILE A 78 11.06 -8.65 11.92
N ARG A 79 11.43 -7.94 12.99
CA ARG A 79 12.32 -8.49 14.02
C ARG A 79 11.61 -9.53 14.87
N ASP A 80 12.36 -10.50 15.37
CA ASP A 80 11.79 -11.57 16.20
C ASP A 80 11.05 -11.03 17.43
N GLU A 81 11.56 -9.98 18.08
CA GLU A 81 10.88 -9.31 19.21
C GLU A 81 9.51 -8.77 18.82
N GLY A 82 9.41 -8.06 17.68
CA GLY A 82 8.14 -7.53 17.18
C GLY A 82 7.18 -8.66 16.77
N LEU A 83 7.72 -9.75 16.26
CA LEU A 83 6.93 -10.92 15.89
C LEU A 83 6.33 -11.61 17.12
N GLU A 84 7.10 -11.76 18.19
CA GLU A 84 6.63 -12.30 19.47
C GLU A 84 5.58 -11.39 20.12
N GLU A 85 5.82 -10.07 20.07
CA GLU A 85 4.85 -9.08 20.58
C GLU A 85 3.51 -9.19 19.85
N LEU A 86 3.51 -9.29 18.52
CA LEU A 86 2.28 -9.50 17.72
C LEU A 86 1.61 -10.83 18.07
N ALA A 87 2.40 -11.91 18.23
CA ALA A 87 1.88 -13.23 18.56
C ALA A 87 1.15 -13.25 19.89
N VAL A 88 1.74 -12.67 20.92
CA VAL A 88 1.12 -12.55 22.25
C VAL A 88 -0.09 -11.63 22.20
N ARG A 89 0.03 -10.44 21.61
CA ARG A 89 -1.03 -9.44 21.58
C ARG A 89 -2.28 -9.93 20.88
N PHE A 90 -2.13 -10.60 19.74
CA PHE A 90 -3.26 -11.10 18.96
C PHE A 90 -3.62 -12.57 19.27
N GLY A 91 -2.91 -13.22 20.16
CA GLY A 91 -3.16 -14.62 20.56
C GLY A 91 -3.01 -15.56 19.38
N ALA A 92 -1.89 -15.50 18.67
CA ALA A 92 -1.61 -16.38 17.56
C ALA A 92 -1.38 -17.83 18.03
N ALA A 93 -1.85 -18.79 17.23
CA ALA A 93 -1.64 -20.22 17.48
C ALA A 93 -0.35 -20.74 16.84
N ALA A 94 0.14 -20.05 15.81
CA ALA A 94 1.37 -20.42 15.14
C ALA A 94 2.02 -19.24 14.42
N ILE A 95 3.33 -19.36 14.21
CA ILE A 95 4.12 -18.55 13.29
C ILE A 95 4.61 -19.46 12.17
N VAL A 96 4.40 -19.03 10.92
CA VAL A 96 4.81 -19.77 9.72
C VAL A 96 5.72 -18.89 8.87
N ARG A 97 6.89 -19.43 8.51
CA ARG A 97 7.83 -18.80 7.56
C ARG A 97 7.90 -19.63 6.28
N ALA A 98 7.69 -19.02 5.14
CA ALA A 98 7.95 -19.67 3.86
C ALA A 98 9.46 -19.76 3.60
N ARG A 99 9.92 -20.95 3.16
CA ARG A 99 11.32 -21.26 2.88
C ARG A 99 11.42 -21.88 1.49
N GLU A 100 11.35 -21.04 0.46
CA GLU A 100 11.60 -21.52 -0.89
C GLU A 100 13.08 -21.80 -1.08
N ARG A 101 13.40 -22.93 -1.71
CA ARG A 101 14.77 -23.40 -1.90
C ARG A 101 15.02 -23.73 -3.36
N VAL A 102 16.16 -23.32 -3.88
CA VAL A 102 16.66 -23.82 -5.17
C VAL A 102 17.16 -25.25 -4.94
N LEU A 103 16.41 -26.22 -5.45
CA LEU A 103 16.75 -27.66 -5.37
C LEU A 103 16.92 -28.21 -6.79
N PRO A 104 17.64 -29.38 -6.93
CA PRO A 104 17.71 -30.07 -8.21
C PRO A 104 16.30 -30.34 -8.77
N ALA A 105 16.15 -30.30 -10.10
CA ALA A 105 14.88 -30.46 -10.81
C ALA A 105 14.12 -31.80 -10.54
N SER A 106 14.74 -32.74 -9.86
CA SER A 106 14.15 -34.02 -9.47
C SER A 106 13.43 -34.02 -8.11
N ARG A 107 13.40 -32.88 -7.41
CA ARG A 107 12.76 -32.77 -6.10
C ARG A 107 11.27 -32.50 -6.20
N ALA A 108 10.53 -33.02 -5.22
CA ALA A 108 9.11 -32.76 -5.11
C ALA A 108 8.83 -31.27 -4.81
N LEU A 109 7.71 -30.78 -5.30
CA LEU A 109 7.32 -29.36 -5.21
C LEU A 109 7.18 -28.87 -3.76
N ASP A 110 6.67 -29.71 -2.86
CA ASP A 110 6.55 -29.46 -1.43
C ASP A 110 7.89 -29.31 -0.71
N GLU A 111 8.95 -29.94 -1.21
CA GLU A 111 10.31 -29.75 -0.70
C GLU A 111 10.89 -28.40 -1.15
N VAL A 112 10.55 -27.94 -2.37
CA VAL A 112 10.99 -26.66 -2.91
C VAL A 112 10.28 -25.51 -2.19
N LEU A 113 8.96 -25.65 -1.96
CA LEU A 113 8.09 -24.65 -1.32
C LEU A 113 7.90 -24.94 0.18
N ALA A 114 8.95 -25.39 0.86
CA ALA A 114 8.87 -25.74 2.28
C ALA A 114 8.45 -24.56 3.17
N ILE A 115 7.79 -24.89 4.27
CA ILE A 115 7.47 -23.95 5.35
C ILE A 115 8.16 -24.36 6.65
N GLU A 116 8.55 -23.37 7.42
CA GLU A 116 8.97 -23.53 8.79
C GLU A 116 7.79 -23.17 9.68
N PHE A 117 7.32 -24.14 10.45
CA PHE A 117 6.15 -24.00 11.30
C PHE A 117 6.57 -24.00 12.77
N ARG A 118 6.13 -23.01 13.53
CA ARG A 118 6.36 -22.89 14.97
C ARG A 118 5.01 -22.75 15.70
N PRO A 119 4.54 -23.79 16.42
CA PRO A 119 3.33 -23.70 17.23
C PRO A 119 3.56 -22.80 18.45
N LEU A 120 2.48 -22.25 18.99
CA LEU A 120 2.48 -21.42 20.19
C LEU A 120 1.48 -21.97 21.21
N ASP A 121 1.84 -21.92 22.50
CA ASP A 121 1.02 -22.47 23.57
C ASP A 121 -0.12 -21.55 24.02
N THR A 122 0.02 -20.24 23.79
CA THR A 122 -0.96 -19.23 24.17
C THR A 122 -1.67 -18.70 22.93
N TRP A 123 -2.94 -19.00 22.80
CA TRP A 123 -3.73 -18.57 21.66
C TRP A 123 -5.18 -18.27 22.04
N ARG A 124 -5.87 -17.52 21.19
CA ARG A 124 -7.31 -17.27 21.28
C ARG A 124 -7.97 -17.41 19.91
N ARG A 125 -9.28 -17.68 19.92
CA ARG A 125 -10.04 -17.84 18.68
C ARG A 125 -10.52 -16.51 18.12
N HIS A 126 -10.48 -16.39 16.80
CA HIS A 126 -10.99 -15.27 16.02
C HIS A 126 -12.01 -15.75 14.99
N SER A 127 -13.02 -16.47 15.45
CA SER A 127 -14.04 -17.08 14.59
C SER A 127 -14.75 -16.04 13.73
N GLY A 128 -15.06 -16.41 12.47
CA GLY A 128 -15.73 -15.54 11.51
C GLY A 128 -14.81 -14.55 10.79
N LEU A 129 -13.49 -14.57 11.06
CA LEU A 129 -12.48 -13.79 10.35
C LEU A 129 -11.63 -14.73 9.48
N SER A 130 -11.07 -14.20 8.39
CA SER A 130 -10.15 -14.92 7.51
C SER A 130 -8.78 -14.26 7.42
N LEU A 131 -8.71 -12.97 7.69
CA LEU A 131 -7.49 -12.20 7.52
C LEU A 131 -7.38 -11.10 8.59
N PHE A 132 -6.16 -10.85 9.06
CA PHE A 132 -5.79 -9.64 9.78
C PHE A 132 -4.91 -8.78 8.87
N LYS A 133 -5.32 -7.55 8.61
CA LYS A 133 -4.49 -6.56 7.93
C LYS A 133 -3.87 -5.63 8.97
N LEU A 134 -2.55 -5.57 9.06
CA LEU A 134 -1.85 -4.62 9.94
C LEU A 134 -1.86 -3.22 9.35
N THR A 135 -2.09 -2.22 10.18
CA THR A 135 -2.00 -0.81 9.82
C THR A 135 -0.94 -0.12 10.67
N SER A 136 -0.22 0.83 10.08
CA SER A 136 0.68 1.71 10.83
C SER A 136 -0.15 2.66 11.70
N GLY A 137 -0.30 2.32 12.98
CA GLY A 137 -1.00 3.19 13.93
C GLY A 137 -0.29 4.53 14.13
N SER A 138 -1.05 5.62 14.19
CA SER A 138 -0.54 6.95 14.58
C SER A 138 0.01 6.99 16.00
N SER A 139 -0.29 5.99 16.83
CA SER A 139 0.13 5.84 18.23
C SER A 139 1.38 4.98 18.43
N GLY A 140 2.06 4.58 17.36
CA GLY A 140 3.33 3.83 17.40
C GLY A 140 3.19 2.30 17.29
N LEU A 141 2.16 1.68 17.85
CA LEU A 141 1.91 0.23 17.68
C LEU A 141 0.95 -0.04 16.54
N PRO A 142 1.24 -1.03 15.66
CA PRO A 142 0.34 -1.37 14.58
C PRO A 142 -1.00 -1.89 15.11
N LYS A 143 -2.12 -1.43 14.51
CA LYS A 143 -3.44 -1.98 14.76
C LYS A 143 -3.72 -3.11 13.77
N ALA A 144 -4.59 -4.04 14.13
CA ALA A 144 -5.04 -5.10 13.24
C ALA A 144 -6.52 -4.92 12.86
N VAL A 145 -6.77 -4.89 11.56
CA VAL A 145 -8.13 -4.92 11.00
C VAL A 145 -8.55 -6.36 10.80
N GLY A 146 -9.65 -6.78 11.42
CA GLY A 146 -10.21 -8.11 11.23
C GLY A 146 -11.12 -8.14 9.99
N VAL A 147 -10.79 -8.98 9.02
CA VAL A 147 -11.50 -9.08 7.74
C VAL A 147 -12.28 -10.40 7.66
N PRO A 148 -13.63 -10.34 7.68
CA PRO A 148 -14.48 -11.51 7.43
C PRO A 148 -14.40 -11.95 5.95
N PRO A 149 -14.72 -13.23 5.64
CA PRO A 149 -14.76 -13.73 4.26
C PRO A 149 -15.64 -12.88 3.33
N ALA A 150 -16.81 -12.47 3.76
CA ALA A 150 -17.74 -11.67 2.95
C ALA A 150 -17.15 -10.31 2.54
N VAL A 151 -16.45 -9.64 3.46
CA VAL A 151 -15.76 -8.35 3.18
C VAL A 151 -14.63 -8.57 2.17
N MET A 152 -13.86 -9.64 2.33
CA MET A 152 -12.78 -9.98 1.42
C MET A 152 -13.30 -10.30 0.00
N ILE A 153 -14.40 -11.02 -0.12
CA ILE A 153 -15.05 -11.30 -1.41
C ILE A 153 -15.55 -10.01 -2.05
N SER A 154 -16.25 -9.15 -1.31
CA SER A 154 -16.73 -7.86 -1.83
C SER A 154 -15.59 -6.95 -2.30
N ASP A 155 -14.48 -6.86 -1.54
CA ASP A 155 -13.27 -6.12 -1.94
C ASP A 155 -12.71 -6.68 -3.27
N THR A 156 -12.67 -8.01 -3.40
CA THR A 156 -12.19 -8.68 -4.62
C THR A 156 -13.04 -8.38 -5.84
N GLU A 157 -14.36 -8.49 -5.70
CA GLU A 157 -15.31 -8.22 -6.79
C GLU A 157 -15.20 -6.77 -7.26
N GLN A 158 -15.20 -5.83 -6.32
CA GLN A 158 -15.06 -4.40 -6.61
C GLN A 158 -13.75 -4.07 -7.31
N ILE A 159 -12.62 -4.62 -6.82
CA ILE A 159 -11.30 -4.43 -7.44
C ILE A 159 -11.27 -4.99 -8.85
N THR A 160 -11.66 -6.23 -9.04
CA THR A 160 -11.56 -6.90 -10.34
C THR A 160 -12.44 -6.25 -11.39
N GLU A 161 -13.64 -5.81 -11.03
CA GLU A 161 -14.55 -5.07 -11.89
C GLU A 161 -14.01 -3.68 -12.23
N ALA A 162 -13.70 -2.86 -11.23
CA ALA A 162 -13.28 -1.47 -11.43
C ALA A 162 -11.95 -1.35 -12.18
N LEU A 163 -11.01 -2.26 -11.91
CA LEU A 163 -9.70 -2.27 -12.57
C LEU A 163 -9.71 -3.04 -13.90
N GLY A 164 -10.83 -3.61 -14.32
CA GLY A 164 -10.95 -4.36 -15.56
C GLY A 164 -9.97 -5.53 -15.64
N ILE A 165 -9.75 -6.21 -14.50
CA ILE A 165 -8.88 -7.40 -14.41
C ILE A 165 -9.61 -8.60 -15.00
N ARG A 166 -8.92 -9.36 -15.84
CA ARG A 166 -9.47 -10.49 -16.60
C ARG A 166 -8.83 -11.81 -16.18
N PRO A 167 -9.52 -12.93 -16.27
CA PRO A 167 -8.93 -14.26 -16.00
C PRO A 167 -7.66 -14.53 -16.81
N SER A 168 -7.59 -14.00 -18.05
CA SER A 168 -6.43 -14.16 -18.94
C SER A 168 -5.26 -13.22 -18.64
N ASP A 169 -5.38 -12.33 -17.66
CA ASP A 169 -4.32 -11.37 -17.36
C ASP A 169 -3.16 -12.04 -16.61
N THR A 170 -1.96 -11.71 -17.04
CA THR A 170 -0.74 -11.92 -16.27
C THR A 170 -0.33 -10.61 -15.63
N GLN A 171 -0.06 -10.63 -14.34
CA GLN A 171 0.31 -9.47 -13.53
C GLN A 171 1.75 -9.58 -13.03
N ILE A 172 2.49 -8.49 -13.04
CA ILE A 172 3.82 -8.40 -12.44
C ILE A 172 3.68 -8.13 -10.93
N ALA A 173 4.14 -9.06 -10.10
CA ALA A 173 4.04 -8.98 -8.64
C ALA A 173 5.36 -8.48 -8.03
N THR A 174 5.56 -7.16 -8.02
CA THR A 174 6.74 -6.48 -7.43
C THR A 174 6.42 -5.79 -6.10
N ILE A 175 5.14 -5.62 -5.78
CA ILE A 175 4.68 -5.06 -4.50
C ILE A 175 4.49 -6.20 -3.49
N PRO A 176 4.70 -5.95 -2.17
CA PRO A 176 4.58 -7.01 -1.16
C PRO A 176 3.17 -7.59 -1.11
N LEU A 177 3.07 -8.92 -1.22
CA LEU A 177 1.80 -9.65 -1.11
C LEU A 177 1.23 -9.59 0.32
N SER A 178 2.07 -9.36 1.33
CA SER A 178 1.71 -9.18 2.75
C SER A 178 0.93 -7.90 3.02
N HIS A 179 1.10 -6.87 2.19
CA HIS A 179 0.43 -5.58 2.37
C HIS A 179 -0.96 -5.56 1.73
N ALA A 180 -1.86 -4.75 2.27
CA ALA A 180 -3.23 -4.64 1.77
C ALA A 180 -3.31 -4.37 0.26
N TYR A 181 -2.39 -3.56 -0.28
CA TYR A 181 -2.33 -3.26 -1.72
C TYR A 181 -1.96 -4.50 -2.56
N GLY A 182 -0.86 -5.17 -2.24
CA GLY A 182 -0.45 -6.39 -2.98
C GLY A 182 -1.43 -7.54 -2.77
N PHE A 183 -1.97 -7.67 -1.57
CA PHE A 183 -2.99 -8.66 -1.26
C PHE A 183 -4.24 -8.46 -2.11
N GLY A 184 -4.81 -7.24 -2.11
CA GLY A 184 -6.01 -6.91 -2.88
C GLY A 184 -5.84 -7.01 -4.39
N ASN A 185 -4.70 -6.55 -4.92
CA ASN A 185 -4.52 -6.44 -6.38
C ASN A 185 -3.87 -7.66 -7.03
N LEU A 186 -3.20 -8.52 -6.28
CA LEU A 186 -2.49 -9.69 -6.83
C LEU A 186 -3.04 -11.00 -6.27
N VAL A 187 -3.15 -11.15 -4.94
CA VAL A 187 -3.57 -12.39 -4.30
C VAL A 187 -5.04 -12.67 -4.55
N LEU A 188 -5.89 -11.67 -4.31
CA LEU A 188 -7.34 -11.85 -4.44
C LEU A 188 -7.76 -12.12 -5.90
N PRO A 189 -7.32 -11.38 -6.93
CA PRO A 189 -7.61 -11.72 -8.33
C PRO A 189 -7.07 -13.08 -8.76
N LEU A 190 -5.90 -13.48 -8.29
CA LEU A 190 -5.36 -14.83 -8.53
C LEU A 190 -6.33 -15.90 -8.03
N PHE A 191 -6.85 -15.76 -6.80
CA PHE A 191 -7.75 -16.75 -6.21
C PHE A 191 -9.21 -16.63 -6.67
N TRP A 192 -9.65 -15.48 -7.14
CA TRP A 192 -11.03 -15.26 -7.57
C TRP A 192 -11.24 -15.54 -9.04
N LEU A 193 -10.38 -14.98 -9.89
CA LEU A 193 -10.49 -15.07 -11.34
C LEU A 193 -9.54 -16.09 -11.96
N GLY A 194 -8.53 -16.57 -11.23
CA GLY A 194 -7.47 -17.39 -11.79
C GLY A 194 -6.49 -16.60 -12.65
N THR A 195 -6.28 -15.31 -12.39
CA THR A 195 -5.25 -14.53 -13.09
C THR A 195 -3.86 -15.13 -12.85
N SER A 196 -2.94 -14.94 -13.79
CA SER A 196 -1.54 -15.33 -13.57
C SER A 196 -0.74 -14.22 -12.89
N ILE A 197 0.24 -14.60 -12.08
CA ILE A 197 1.21 -13.66 -11.50
C ILE A 197 2.65 -14.09 -11.78
N VAL A 198 3.52 -13.12 -12.03
CA VAL A 198 4.96 -13.30 -12.12
C VAL A 198 5.58 -12.74 -10.84
N LEU A 199 6.02 -13.64 -9.96
CA LEU A 199 6.53 -13.27 -8.65
C LEU A 199 7.96 -12.74 -8.71
N HIS A 200 8.17 -11.60 -8.07
CA HIS A 200 9.47 -11.01 -7.81
C HIS A 200 9.65 -10.79 -6.30
N GLU A 201 10.72 -11.31 -5.73
CA GLU A 201 11.06 -11.10 -4.31
C GLU A 201 11.45 -9.63 -4.05
N ALA A 202 12.02 -8.98 -5.06
CA ALA A 202 12.43 -7.58 -5.00
C ALA A 202 12.21 -6.88 -6.34
N PHE A 203 12.07 -5.56 -6.32
CA PHE A 203 12.00 -4.76 -7.53
C PHE A 203 13.39 -4.63 -8.16
N VAL A 204 13.68 -5.47 -9.16
CA VAL A 204 14.85 -5.40 -10.02
C VAL A 204 14.39 -5.00 -11.43
N PRO A 205 14.52 -3.72 -11.83
CA PRO A 205 13.88 -3.18 -13.03
C PRO A 205 14.13 -3.97 -14.31
N GLN A 206 15.38 -4.39 -14.55
CA GLN A 206 15.74 -5.15 -15.75
C GLN A 206 15.05 -6.52 -15.80
N ALA A 207 15.03 -7.22 -14.66
CA ALA A 207 14.34 -8.51 -14.54
C ALA A 207 12.83 -8.36 -14.70
N VAL A 208 12.24 -7.32 -14.11
CA VAL A 208 10.81 -7.01 -14.24
C VAL A 208 10.43 -6.82 -15.70
N MET A 209 11.20 -6.03 -16.46
CA MET A 209 10.91 -5.79 -17.89
C MET A 209 11.14 -7.04 -18.75
N ALA A 210 12.19 -7.82 -18.48
CA ALA A 210 12.44 -9.06 -19.18
C ALA A 210 11.31 -10.08 -18.96
N HIS A 211 10.90 -10.26 -17.71
CA HIS A 211 9.83 -11.19 -17.36
C HIS A 211 8.45 -10.70 -17.84
N ALA A 212 8.20 -9.39 -17.86
CA ALA A 212 6.98 -8.84 -18.45
C ALA A 212 6.84 -9.23 -19.93
N ARG A 213 7.96 -9.24 -20.68
CA ARG A 213 7.97 -9.74 -22.07
C ARG A 213 7.75 -11.24 -22.16
N THR A 214 8.54 -12.00 -21.38
CA THR A 214 8.54 -13.48 -21.44
C THR A 214 7.17 -14.05 -21.12
N TYR A 215 6.48 -13.48 -20.13
CA TYR A 215 5.18 -13.97 -19.68
C TYR A 215 4.00 -13.14 -20.21
N HIS A 216 4.25 -12.25 -21.18
CA HIS A 216 3.22 -11.39 -21.79
C HIS A 216 2.35 -10.66 -20.75
N ALA A 217 2.98 -10.17 -19.67
CA ALA A 217 2.25 -9.52 -18.60
C ALA A 217 1.55 -8.25 -19.11
N ARG A 218 0.28 -8.08 -18.71
CA ARG A 218 -0.54 -6.90 -19.04
C ARG A 218 -0.55 -5.88 -17.93
N VAL A 219 -0.59 -6.31 -16.68
CA VAL A 219 -0.88 -5.48 -15.51
C VAL A 219 0.37 -5.35 -14.64
N MET A 220 0.66 -4.14 -14.22
CA MET A 220 1.70 -3.85 -13.22
C MET A 220 1.15 -2.94 -12.12
N PRO A 221 0.72 -3.51 -10.98
CA PRO A 221 0.54 -2.72 -9.78
C PRO A 221 1.91 -2.33 -9.21
N GLY A 222 2.08 -1.06 -8.88
CA GLY A 222 3.35 -0.53 -8.40
C GLY A 222 3.16 0.69 -7.51
N VAL A 223 4.26 1.27 -7.08
CA VAL A 223 4.31 2.52 -6.33
C VAL A 223 5.00 3.60 -7.17
N PRO A 224 4.78 4.91 -6.91
CA PRO A 224 5.35 5.99 -7.72
C PRO A 224 6.85 5.87 -7.98
N PHE A 225 7.62 5.42 -7.00
CA PHE A 225 9.06 5.19 -7.13
C PHE A 225 9.44 4.26 -8.30
N MET A 226 8.69 3.18 -8.50
CA MET A 226 8.96 2.21 -9.58
C MET A 226 8.77 2.86 -10.96
N PHE A 227 7.70 3.61 -11.12
CA PHE A 227 7.41 4.34 -12.35
C PHE A 227 8.40 5.49 -12.59
N GLN A 228 8.80 6.20 -11.52
CA GLN A 228 9.85 7.22 -11.61
C GLN A 228 11.18 6.63 -12.07
N HIS A 229 11.53 5.43 -11.60
CA HIS A 229 12.73 4.73 -12.06
C HIS A 229 12.67 4.50 -13.58
N PHE A 230 11.56 3.96 -14.12
CA PHE A 230 11.41 3.71 -15.55
C PHE A 230 11.31 4.98 -16.39
N ALA A 231 10.76 6.07 -15.84
CA ALA A 231 10.77 7.36 -16.49
C ALA A 231 12.19 7.92 -16.63
N ALA A 232 13.04 7.74 -15.61
CA ALA A 232 14.43 8.19 -15.61
C ALA A 232 15.37 7.26 -16.37
N HIS A 233 15.14 5.94 -16.29
CA HIS A 233 15.99 4.88 -16.85
C HIS A 233 15.15 3.95 -17.73
N PRO A 234 14.96 4.32 -19.02
CA PRO A 234 14.18 3.50 -19.94
C PRO A 234 14.78 2.11 -20.13
N PRO A 235 13.96 1.06 -20.26
CA PRO A 235 14.43 -0.26 -20.59
C PRO A 235 15.18 -0.26 -21.95
N ALA A 236 16.33 -0.92 -22.01
CA ALA A 236 17.17 -0.95 -23.22
C ALA A 236 16.43 -1.46 -24.47
N ASP A 237 15.57 -2.49 -24.28
CA ASP A 237 14.78 -3.09 -25.34
C ASP A 237 13.40 -2.41 -25.53
N GLY A 238 13.23 -1.20 -25.01
CA GLY A 238 11.96 -0.46 -25.00
C GLY A 238 10.95 -1.01 -23.97
N TRP A 239 9.76 -0.45 -23.92
CA TRP A 239 8.68 -0.90 -23.03
C TRP A 239 8.02 -2.18 -23.59
N PRO A 240 7.71 -3.20 -22.73
CA PRO A 240 7.00 -4.40 -23.20
C PRO A 240 5.62 -4.07 -23.76
N PRO A 241 5.29 -4.41 -25.02
CA PRO A 241 4.01 -4.00 -25.64
C PRO A 241 2.77 -4.54 -24.92
N SER A 242 2.87 -5.71 -24.28
CA SER A 242 1.79 -6.30 -23.49
C SER A 242 1.50 -5.55 -22.20
N LEU A 243 2.54 -4.89 -21.59
CA LEU A 243 2.47 -4.24 -20.29
C LEU A 243 1.86 -2.83 -20.42
N ASN A 244 0.55 -2.76 -20.49
CA ASN A 244 -0.19 -1.54 -20.82
C ASN A 244 -1.23 -1.12 -19.78
N TRP A 245 -1.34 -1.83 -18.65
CA TRP A 245 -2.22 -1.49 -17.56
C TRP A 245 -1.41 -1.25 -16.27
N LEU A 246 -1.13 0.03 -16.00
CA LEU A 246 -0.21 0.46 -14.95
C LEU A 246 -1.01 1.11 -13.83
N ILE A 247 -0.88 0.57 -12.61
CA ILE A 247 -1.65 1.02 -11.44
C ILE A 247 -0.69 1.50 -10.36
N SER A 248 -0.89 2.69 -9.84
CA SER A 248 -0.09 3.26 -8.76
C SER A 248 -0.92 3.53 -7.52
N ALA A 249 -0.47 3.02 -6.37
CA ALA A 249 -1.07 3.29 -5.07
C ALA A 249 -0.02 3.40 -3.96
N GLY A 250 -0.47 3.62 -2.71
CA GLY A 250 0.39 3.67 -1.52
C GLY A 250 1.14 4.98 -1.30
N ALA A 251 1.22 5.84 -2.32
CA ALA A 251 1.76 7.20 -2.23
C ALA A 251 1.16 8.07 -3.35
N ARG A 252 1.27 9.39 -3.19
CA ARG A 252 0.80 10.34 -4.20
C ARG A 252 1.62 10.23 -5.48
N LEU A 253 0.95 10.03 -6.61
CA LEU A 253 1.54 10.10 -7.94
C LEU A 253 1.52 11.57 -8.41
N SER A 254 2.67 12.10 -8.87
CA SER A 254 2.71 13.46 -9.37
C SER A 254 2.22 13.55 -10.82
N PRO A 255 1.53 14.66 -11.19
CA PRO A 255 1.12 14.90 -12.59
C PRO A 255 2.30 14.91 -13.55
N GLU A 256 3.45 15.46 -13.12
CA GLU A 256 4.66 15.54 -13.91
C GLU A 256 5.19 14.16 -14.27
N LEU A 257 5.16 13.21 -13.30
CA LEU A 257 5.57 11.83 -13.57
C LEU A 257 4.61 11.15 -14.55
N THR A 258 3.30 11.36 -14.38
CA THR A 258 2.29 10.78 -15.28
C THR A 258 2.45 11.34 -16.69
N SER A 259 2.67 12.66 -16.84
CA SER A 259 2.92 13.29 -18.15
C SER A 259 4.21 12.76 -18.78
N ALA A 260 5.32 12.77 -18.04
CA ALA A 260 6.60 12.28 -18.54
C ALA A 260 6.55 10.81 -18.99
N PHE A 261 5.77 9.99 -18.27
CA PHE A 261 5.58 8.58 -18.60
C PHE A 261 4.74 8.40 -19.87
N ARG A 262 3.66 9.19 -20.02
CA ARG A 262 2.85 9.23 -21.25
C ARG A 262 3.64 9.71 -22.45
N ASP A 263 4.39 10.78 -22.32
CA ASP A 263 5.22 11.35 -23.41
C ASP A 263 6.25 10.33 -23.89
N ARG A 264 6.80 9.54 -22.98
CA ARG A 264 7.83 8.54 -23.29
C ARG A 264 7.29 7.23 -23.85
N TYR A 265 6.21 6.71 -23.28
CA TYR A 265 5.71 5.36 -23.56
C TYR A 265 4.30 5.32 -24.17
N GLY A 266 3.61 6.46 -24.26
CA GLY A 266 2.21 6.51 -24.71
C GLY A 266 1.22 5.91 -23.70
N LEU A 267 1.64 5.66 -22.45
CA LEU A 267 0.86 4.98 -21.43
C LEU A 267 0.54 5.90 -20.26
N LYS A 268 -0.67 5.78 -19.70
CA LYS A 268 -1.06 6.42 -18.46
C LYS A 268 -0.75 5.50 -17.28
N ILE A 269 -0.34 6.09 -16.16
CA ILE A 269 -0.31 5.43 -14.86
C ILE A 269 -1.60 5.80 -14.14
N HIS A 270 -2.46 4.81 -13.88
CA HIS A 270 -3.74 5.00 -13.20
C HIS A 270 -3.53 5.03 -11.69
N THR A 271 -4.14 6.00 -11.01
CA THR A 271 -4.07 6.11 -9.54
C THR A 271 -5.18 5.31 -8.88
N MET A 272 -4.84 4.70 -7.74
CA MET A 272 -5.77 3.96 -6.91
C MET A 272 -5.60 4.40 -5.45
N TYR A 273 -6.71 4.55 -4.75
CA TYR A 273 -6.77 4.87 -3.33
C TYR A 273 -7.50 3.78 -2.56
N GLY A 274 -6.92 3.40 -1.43
CA GLY A 274 -7.50 2.43 -0.53
C GLY A 274 -6.84 2.47 0.85
N THR A 275 -7.48 1.84 1.82
CA THR A 275 -6.97 1.67 3.18
C THR A 275 -7.07 0.21 3.60
N SER A 276 -6.34 -0.19 4.64
CA SER A 276 -6.46 -1.56 5.17
C SER A 276 -7.87 -1.85 5.70
N GLU A 277 -8.55 -0.81 6.19
CA GLU A 277 -9.87 -0.89 6.82
C GLU A 277 -11.02 -0.97 5.81
N ALA A 278 -10.87 -0.37 4.63
CA ALA A 278 -11.96 -0.22 3.67
C ALA A 278 -11.68 -0.84 2.30
N GLY A 279 -10.55 -1.55 2.16
CA GLY A 279 -10.13 -2.07 0.86
C GLY A 279 -9.83 -0.95 -0.13
N VAL A 280 -10.07 -1.18 -1.42
CA VAL A 280 -9.94 -0.15 -2.45
C VAL A 280 -11.19 0.73 -2.47
N ILE A 281 -10.99 2.04 -2.41
CA ILE A 281 -12.06 3.05 -2.25
C ILE A 281 -12.33 3.77 -3.57
N ALA A 282 -11.27 4.19 -4.28
CA ALA A 282 -11.37 4.95 -5.52
C ALA A 282 -10.30 4.54 -6.53
N PHE A 283 -10.64 4.67 -7.82
CA PHE A 283 -9.75 4.35 -8.94
C PHE A 283 -9.93 5.34 -10.09
N ASP A 284 -8.82 5.81 -10.63
CA ASP A 284 -8.79 6.66 -11.83
C ASP A 284 -8.75 5.79 -13.08
N HIS A 285 -9.91 5.49 -13.63
CA HIS A 285 -10.06 4.74 -14.89
C HIS A 285 -10.05 5.63 -16.15
N GLY A 286 -10.02 6.97 -15.99
CA GLY A 286 -10.02 7.91 -17.12
C GLY A 286 -8.70 7.92 -17.89
N ASP A 287 -8.73 8.33 -19.16
CA ASP A 287 -7.53 8.42 -20.00
C ASP A 287 -6.82 9.79 -19.92
N ALA A 288 -7.52 10.81 -19.46
CA ALA A 288 -6.96 12.15 -19.33
C ALA A 288 -5.88 12.23 -18.24
N ILE A 289 -4.84 13.04 -18.46
CA ILE A 289 -3.92 13.47 -17.42
C ILE A 289 -4.40 14.82 -16.94
N GLU A 290 -4.81 14.88 -15.69
CA GLU A 290 -5.36 16.08 -15.08
C GLU A 290 -4.26 16.91 -14.43
N SER A 291 -4.43 18.24 -14.42
CA SER A 291 -3.53 19.15 -13.70
C SER A 291 -3.63 18.99 -12.18
N GLU A 292 -4.81 18.62 -11.67
CA GLU A 292 -5.00 18.24 -10.27
C GLU A 292 -5.01 16.71 -10.14
N PRO A 293 -4.08 16.14 -9.35
CA PRO A 293 -4.01 14.70 -9.19
C PRO A 293 -5.19 14.19 -8.37
N SER A 294 -6.16 13.56 -9.04
CA SER A 294 -7.24 12.82 -8.38
C SER A 294 -6.86 11.36 -8.20
N VAL A 295 -7.55 10.68 -7.31
CA VAL A 295 -7.49 9.21 -7.17
C VAL A 295 -8.65 8.53 -7.88
N GLY A 296 -9.38 9.27 -8.71
CA GLY A 296 -10.47 8.80 -9.53
C GLY A 296 -11.82 8.75 -8.82
N TRP A 297 -12.70 7.93 -9.33
CA TRP A 297 -14.06 7.77 -8.86
C TRP A 297 -14.19 6.67 -7.81
N PRO A 298 -15.20 6.73 -6.93
CA PRO A 298 -15.52 5.63 -6.02
C PRO A 298 -15.69 4.32 -6.80
N LEU A 299 -15.23 3.21 -6.22
CA LEU A 299 -15.47 1.88 -6.79
C LEU A 299 -16.96 1.53 -6.79
N PRO A 300 -17.43 0.64 -7.71
CA PRO A 300 -18.79 0.11 -7.65
C PRO A 300 -19.12 -0.45 -6.26
N GLY A 301 -20.25 -0.03 -5.69
CA GLY A 301 -20.66 -0.43 -4.35
C GLY A 301 -20.00 0.32 -3.19
N ALA A 302 -19.10 1.26 -3.46
CA ALA A 302 -18.57 2.20 -2.47
C ALA A 302 -19.20 3.59 -2.64
N THR A 303 -19.50 4.26 -1.53
CA THR A 303 -19.88 5.68 -1.51
C THR A 303 -18.87 6.46 -0.69
N ILE A 304 -18.56 7.68 -1.14
CA ILE A 304 -17.65 8.59 -0.46
C ILE A 304 -18.42 9.83 -0.04
N GLU A 305 -18.28 10.20 1.23
CA GLU A 305 -18.78 11.44 1.80
C GLU A 305 -17.61 12.21 2.41
N LEU A 306 -17.71 13.54 2.39
CA LEU A 306 -16.75 14.39 3.10
C LEU A 306 -17.40 14.84 4.42
N ARG A 307 -16.79 14.45 5.54
CA ARG A 307 -17.23 14.91 6.86
C ARG A 307 -16.47 16.15 7.28
N SER A 308 -17.22 17.17 7.67
CA SER A 308 -16.63 18.41 8.17
C SER A 308 -15.82 18.15 9.44
N ASP A 309 -14.74 18.89 9.59
CA ASP A 309 -13.88 18.86 10.77
C ASP A 309 -13.38 20.29 11.03
N ASP A 310 -13.26 20.67 12.29
CA ASP A 310 -12.89 22.03 12.67
C ASP A 310 -11.54 22.45 12.09
N GLY A 311 -11.50 23.65 11.51
CA GLY A 311 -10.28 24.24 10.94
C GLY A 311 -9.90 23.73 9.56
N VAL A 312 -10.74 22.92 8.90
CA VAL A 312 -10.56 22.48 7.50
C VAL A 312 -11.20 23.51 6.57
N PRO A 313 -10.56 23.89 5.45
CA PRO A 313 -11.12 24.83 4.48
C PRO A 313 -12.47 24.34 3.91
N GLU A 314 -13.32 25.29 3.51
CA GLU A 314 -14.58 24.99 2.82
C GLU A 314 -14.32 24.15 1.54
N GLY A 315 -15.18 23.16 1.28
CA GLY A 315 -15.02 22.21 0.16
C GLY A 315 -14.13 21.02 0.48
N TYR A 316 -13.45 20.99 1.63
CA TYR A 316 -12.65 19.86 2.10
C TYR A 316 -13.28 19.22 3.33
N GLY A 317 -13.03 17.91 3.50
CA GLY A 317 -13.47 17.16 4.68
C GLY A 317 -12.71 15.86 4.84
N ARG A 318 -12.90 15.21 5.98
CA ARG A 318 -12.41 13.84 6.18
C ARG A 318 -13.17 12.90 5.26
N VAL A 319 -12.45 12.06 4.56
CA VAL A 319 -13.02 11.06 3.66
C VAL A 319 -13.69 9.98 4.50
N PHE A 320 -15.00 9.91 4.42
CA PHE A 320 -15.81 8.82 4.96
C PHE A 320 -16.24 7.91 3.83
N VAL A 321 -16.04 6.62 4.00
CA VAL A 321 -16.41 5.61 3.00
C VAL A 321 -17.43 4.65 3.58
N ARG A 322 -18.42 4.28 2.77
CA ARG A 322 -19.40 3.25 3.09
C ARG A 322 -19.43 2.24 1.95
N GLY A 323 -19.40 0.95 2.28
CA GLY A 323 -19.44 -0.12 1.28
C GLY A 323 -19.20 -1.50 1.89
N ASN A 324 -19.48 -2.54 1.11
CA ASN A 324 -19.37 -3.93 1.58
C ASN A 324 -17.92 -4.42 1.76
N ALA A 325 -16.93 -3.68 1.21
CA ALA A 325 -15.51 -3.95 1.43
C ALA A 325 -14.96 -3.33 2.73
N VAL A 326 -15.77 -2.55 3.44
CA VAL A 326 -15.39 -1.97 4.74
C VAL A 326 -15.41 -3.05 5.81
N ALA A 327 -14.26 -3.23 6.49
CA ALA A 327 -14.15 -4.13 7.63
C ALA A 327 -15.00 -3.62 8.82
N PRO A 328 -15.48 -4.52 9.69
CA PRO A 328 -16.38 -4.12 10.77
C PRO A 328 -15.69 -3.38 11.92
N ARG A 329 -14.39 -3.65 12.17
CA ARG A 329 -13.65 -3.08 13.32
C ARG A 329 -12.16 -3.43 13.31
N TYR A 330 -11.40 -2.77 14.17
CA TYR A 330 -10.12 -3.30 14.63
C TYR A 330 -10.34 -4.46 15.61
N VAL A 331 -9.37 -5.36 15.70
CA VAL A 331 -9.49 -6.57 16.52
C VAL A 331 -9.23 -6.31 18.00
N ASP A 332 -8.32 -5.38 18.28
CA ASP A 332 -7.73 -5.18 19.61
C ASP A 332 -7.95 -3.77 20.17
N VAL A 333 -8.60 -2.90 19.42
CA VAL A 333 -8.85 -1.51 19.83
C VAL A 333 -10.24 -1.09 19.38
N ASP A 334 -11.01 -0.54 20.32
CA ASP A 334 -12.26 0.14 19.96
C ASP A 334 -11.95 1.46 19.24
N SER A 335 -12.68 1.75 18.18
CA SER A 335 -12.53 2.98 17.41
C SER A 335 -13.89 3.51 16.99
N GLN A 336 -14.08 4.82 17.15
CA GLN A 336 -15.25 5.53 16.67
C GLN A 336 -15.19 5.81 15.16
N ASP A 337 -14.09 5.45 14.49
CA ASP A 337 -13.96 5.64 13.04
C ASP A 337 -14.84 4.66 12.24
N PHE A 338 -15.26 3.54 12.85
CA PHE A 338 -16.22 2.61 12.24
C PHE A 338 -17.65 2.98 12.59
N GLU A 339 -18.51 3.04 11.58
CA GLU A 339 -19.92 3.37 11.69
C GLU A 339 -20.81 2.30 11.04
N ALA A 340 -21.77 1.79 11.79
CA ALA A 340 -22.71 0.80 11.25
C ALA A 340 -23.76 1.46 10.32
N PRO A 341 -24.22 0.75 9.26
CA PRO A 341 -23.58 -0.43 8.68
C PRO A 341 -22.40 -0.03 7.75
N ASN A 342 -21.32 -0.80 7.80
CA ASN A 342 -20.24 -0.80 6.81
C ASN A 342 -19.64 0.58 6.46
N GLY A 343 -19.52 1.48 7.42
CA GLY A 343 -18.93 2.80 7.26
C GLY A 343 -17.59 2.93 7.98
N PHE A 344 -16.64 3.66 7.38
CA PHE A 344 -15.34 3.96 7.97
C PHE A 344 -14.91 5.39 7.68
N LEU A 345 -14.56 6.12 8.73
CA LEU A 345 -13.98 7.46 8.65
C LEU A 345 -12.47 7.34 8.54
N THR A 346 -11.95 7.56 7.35
CA THR A 346 -10.51 7.40 7.09
C THR A 346 -9.67 8.47 7.80
N GLY A 347 -8.37 8.24 7.86
CA GLY A 347 -7.42 9.26 8.33
C GLY A 347 -7.06 10.29 7.25
N ASP A 348 -7.71 10.28 6.10
CA ASP A 348 -7.38 11.14 4.97
C ASP A 348 -8.41 12.26 4.79
N TYR A 349 -7.92 13.43 4.36
CA TYR A 349 -8.76 14.56 3.93
C TYR A 349 -8.77 14.64 2.41
N GLY A 350 -9.89 15.10 1.87
CA GLY A 350 -10.05 15.29 0.44
C GLY A 350 -11.12 16.29 0.07
N SER A 351 -11.27 16.51 -1.22
CA SER A 351 -12.35 17.22 -1.87
C SER A 351 -12.93 16.36 -2.99
N ILE A 352 -14.18 16.58 -3.35
CA ILE A 352 -14.83 15.91 -4.47
C ILE A 352 -15.01 16.92 -5.60
N LEU A 353 -14.49 16.60 -6.77
CA LEU A 353 -14.63 17.41 -7.98
C LEU A 353 -16.07 17.36 -8.51
N PRO A 354 -16.51 18.34 -9.34
CA PRO A 354 -17.86 18.36 -9.90
C PRO A 354 -18.26 17.11 -10.69
N ASP A 355 -17.28 16.37 -11.22
CA ASP A 355 -17.48 15.10 -11.93
C ASP A 355 -17.45 13.86 -11.03
N GLY A 356 -17.36 14.05 -9.70
CA GLY A 356 -17.38 12.99 -8.70
C GLY A 356 -16.02 12.37 -8.35
N ARG A 357 -14.90 12.82 -8.95
CA ARG A 357 -13.57 12.34 -8.61
C ARG A 357 -13.12 12.82 -7.23
N LEU A 358 -12.46 11.95 -6.48
CA LEU A 358 -11.85 12.28 -5.20
C LEU A 358 -10.43 12.82 -5.41
N VAL A 359 -10.15 13.95 -4.80
CA VAL A 359 -8.80 14.52 -4.67
C VAL A 359 -8.36 14.42 -3.22
N LEU A 360 -7.26 13.74 -2.96
CA LEU A 360 -6.71 13.62 -1.61
C LEU A 360 -5.86 14.84 -1.29
N ALA A 361 -6.15 15.45 -0.16
CA ALA A 361 -5.49 16.63 0.33
C ALA A 361 -4.35 16.33 1.32
N GLY A 362 -4.49 15.31 2.17
CA GLY A 362 -3.50 14.93 3.18
C GLY A 362 -4.09 14.01 4.24
N ARG A 363 -3.32 13.74 5.30
CA ARG A 363 -3.76 12.91 6.43
C ARG A 363 -3.99 13.72 7.68
N VAL A 364 -4.91 13.26 8.55
CA VAL A 364 -5.15 13.82 9.90
C VAL A 364 -3.85 13.92 10.69
N SER A 365 -3.00 12.89 10.61
CA SER A 365 -1.70 12.85 11.28
C SER A 365 -0.65 13.80 10.70
N THR A 366 -0.88 14.36 9.51
CA THR A 366 0.05 15.28 8.85
C THR A 366 -0.36 16.74 8.92
N PHE A 367 -1.58 17.07 9.40
CA PHE A 367 -1.96 18.46 9.60
C PHE A 367 -1.15 19.07 10.77
N ILE A 368 -0.64 20.27 10.52
CA ILE A 368 0.04 21.06 11.53
C ILE A 368 -1.01 21.93 12.22
N ASN A 369 -1.17 21.77 13.53
CA ASN A 369 -2.14 22.55 14.29
C ASN A 369 -1.50 23.86 14.80
N VAL A 370 -1.65 24.93 14.04
CA VAL A 370 -1.11 26.25 14.40
C VAL A 370 -2.18 27.05 15.11
N ALA A 371 -2.15 27.07 16.45
CA ALA A 371 -3.11 27.80 17.28
C ALA A 371 -4.59 27.45 16.93
N GLY A 372 -4.92 26.16 16.81
CA GLY A 372 -6.27 25.68 16.50
C GLY A 372 -6.58 25.62 14.98
N ARG A 373 -5.73 26.18 14.13
CA ARG A 373 -5.90 26.11 12.67
C ARG A 373 -5.15 24.94 12.08
N LYS A 374 -5.84 24.07 11.36
CA LYS A 374 -5.21 22.94 10.66
C LYS A 374 -4.56 23.44 9.37
N VAL A 375 -3.25 23.34 9.31
CA VAL A 375 -2.44 23.71 8.14
C VAL A 375 -2.03 22.45 7.40
N GLN A 376 -2.32 22.42 6.13
CA GLN A 376 -1.98 21.29 5.27
C GLN A 376 -0.55 21.44 4.73
N PRO A 377 0.37 20.53 5.06
CA PRO A 377 1.75 20.58 4.59
C PRO A 377 1.87 20.62 3.06
N THR A 378 1.07 19.82 2.37
CA THR A 378 1.14 19.65 0.92
C THR A 378 0.89 20.96 0.15
N GLU A 379 -0.02 21.80 0.62
CA GLU A 379 -0.29 23.12 0.00
C GLU A 379 0.96 24.01 0.02
N ILE A 380 1.66 23.98 1.15
CA ILE A 380 2.90 24.76 1.32
C ILE A 380 4.05 24.15 0.51
N GLU A 381 4.11 22.82 0.46
CA GLU A 381 5.10 22.11 -0.36
C GLU A 381 4.95 22.40 -1.84
N ILE A 382 3.72 22.46 -2.36
CA ILE A 382 3.42 22.84 -3.75
C ILE A 382 3.88 24.29 -4.00
N ALA A 383 3.53 25.21 -3.11
CA ALA A 383 3.98 26.58 -3.22
C ALA A 383 5.51 26.71 -3.23
N LEU A 384 6.19 25.99 -2.33
CA LEU A 384 7.66 25.99 -2.26
C LEU A 384 8.31 25.42 -3.51
N ARG A 385 7.79 24.31 -4.07
CA ARG A 385 8.33 23.72 -5.32
C ARG A 385 8.15 24.61 -6.54
N SER A 386 7.18 25.54 -6.52
CA SER A 386 7.04 26.54 -7.58
C SER A 386 8.06 27.67 -7.51
N MET A 387 8.88 27.74 -6.45
CA MET A 387 9.93 28.74 -6.31
C MET A 387 11.15 28.37 -7.16
N PRO A 388 11.66 29.30 -8.00
CA PRO A 388 12.88 29.06 -8.79
C PRO A 388 14.06 28.64 -7.91
N GLY A 389 14.76 27.56 -8.28
CA GLY A 389 15.89 27.02 -7.55
C GLY A 389 15.55 25.96 -6.50
N VAL A 390 14.27 25.74 -6.19
CA VAL A 390 13.82 24.63 -5.35
C VAL A 390 13.68 23.35 -6.17
N THR A 391 14.32 22.29 -5.72
CA THR A 391 14.24 20.96 -6.36
C THR A 391 13.27 20.02 -5.63
N ASP A 392 13.13 20.16 -4.30
CA ASP A 392 12.12 19.48 -3.50
C ASP A 392 11.86 20.27 -2.22
N ALA A 393 10.69 20.05 -1.61
CA ALA A 393 10.30 20.67 -0.34
C ALA A 393 9.46 19.69 0.49
N ARG A 394 9.71 19.67 1.81
CA ARG A 394 8.92 18.95 2.81
C ARG A 394 8.55 19.87 3.94
N VAL A 395 7.31 19.77 4.37
CA VAL A 395 6.75 20.59 5.45
C VAL A 395 6.33 19.69 6.59
N LEU A 396 6.77 20.04 7.79
CA LEU A 396 6.56 19.27 9.04
C LEU A 396 6.05 20.18 10.15
N ALA A 397 5.47 19.55 11.17
CA ALA A 397 5.18 20.22 12.40
C ALA A 397 6.46 20.44 13.22
N ALA A 398 6.63 21.63 13.76
CA ALA A 398 7.63 21.92 14.76
C ALA A 398 6.93 22.36 16.06
N ALA A 399 7.49 22.09 17.21
CA ALA A 399 6.94 22.55 18.48
C ALA A 399 6.97 24.09 18.57
N ASP A 400 5.90 24.68 19.12
CA ASP A 400 5.81 26.10 19.44
C ASP A 400 5.17 26.25 20.83
N PRO A 401 5.90 26.84 21.81
CA PRO A 401 5.42 26.93 23.19
C PRO A 401 4.11 27.72 23.37
N ILE A 402 3.78 28.61 22.42
CA ILE A 402 2.59 29.46 22.49
C ILE A 402 1.44 28.89 21.66
N ARG A 403 1.75 28.31 20.50
CA ARG A 403 0.76 27.87 19.51
C ARG A 403 0.54 26.36 19.48
N GLY A 404 1.26 25.61 20.31
CA GLY A 404 1.33 24.16 20.27
C GLY A 404 2.23 23.65 19.15
N GLN A 405 1.90 24.03 17.91
CA GLN A 405 2.71 23.70 16.72
C GLN A 405 2.92 24.92 15.82
N GLN A 406 3.97 24.87 15.03
CA GLN A 406 4.28 25.83 13.96
C GLN A 406 4.72 25.08 12.69
N VAL A 407 4.61 25.78 11.56
CA VAL A 407 5.03 25.25 10.26
C VAL A 407 6.55 25.31 10.15
N ALA A 408 7.17 24.15 9.89
CA ALA A 408 8.57 24.03 9.52
C ALA A 408 8.70 23.51 8.09
N ALA A 409 9.67 24.01 7.32
CA ALA A 409 9.95 23.57 5.96
C ALA A 409 11.42 23.17 5.83
N VAL A 410 11.66 21.99 5.26
CA VAL A 410 12.96 21.56 4.74
C VAL A 410 12.91 21.71 3.22
N VAL A 411 13.80 22.51 2.66
CA VAL A 411 13.81 22.86 1.25
C VAL A 411 15.12 22.43 0.62
N ALA A 412 15.06 21.59 -0.39
CA ALA A 412 16.21 21.19 -1.18
C ALA A 412 16.35 22.09 -2.41
N GLY A 413 17.57 22.47 -2.77
CA GLY A 413 17.81 23.27 -3.97
C GLY A 413 19.24 23.75 -4.12
N ASN A 414 19.49 24.51 -5.18
CA ASN A 414 20.79 25.00 -5.55
C ASN A 414 21.17 26.23 -4.71
N GLY A 415 22.45 26.43 -4.46
CA GLY A 415 23.09 27.31 -3.48
C GLY A 415 22.73 28.81 -3.42
N ALA A 416 21.69 29.26 -4.13
CA ALA A 416 21.18 30.62 -4.05
C ALA A 416 19.96 30.80 -3.12
N LEU A 417 19.45 29.71 -2.53
CA LEU A 417 18.28 29.77 -1.66
C LEU A 417 18.68 30.23 -0.25
N SER A 418 18.03 31.28 0.24
CA SER A 418 18.15 31.75 1.63
C SER A 418 16.84 31.58 2.39
N ARG A 419 16.93 31.45 3.72
CA ARG A 419 15.74 31.40 4.58
C ARG A 419 14.83 32.61 4.40
N SER A 420 15.42 33.80 4.20
CA SER A 420 14.67 35.04 3.95
C SER A 420 13.93 35.02 2.63
N SER A 421 14.60 34.64 1.54
CA SER A 421 13.95 34.58 0.20
C SER A 421 12.81 33.57 0.16
N ILE A 422 12.96 32.40 0.81
CA ILE A 422 11.91 31.39 0.90
C ILE A 422 10.72 31.92 1.73
N ARG A 423 10.99 32.57 2.87
CA ARG A 423 9.93 33.16 3.70
C ARG A 423 9.16 34.25 2.99
N GLU A 424 9.83 35.15 2.30
CA GLU A 424 9.20 36.20 1.49
C GLU A 424 8.37 35.62 0.33
N PHE A 425 8.88 34.60 -0.31
CA PHE A 425 8.16 33.91 -1.38
C PHE A 425 6.85 33.30 -0.87
N CYS A 426 6.89 32.61 0.28
CA CYS A 426 5.71 32.05 0.93
C CYS A 426 4.74 33.15 1.39
N ALA A 427 5.25 34.24 2.01
CA ALA A 427 4.41 35.32 2.54
C ALA A 427 3.60 36.04 1.45
N ARG A 428 4.07 36.06 0.22
CA ARG A 428 3.35 36.61 -0.92
C ARG A 428 2.23 35.71 -1.48
N ARG A 429 2.22 34.43 -1.13
CA ARG A 429 1.32 33.40 -1.72
C ARG A 429 0.45 32.69 -0.71
N LEU A 430 0.83 32.69 0.54
CA LEU A 430 0.16 31.94 1.60
C LEU A 430 -0.34 32.86 2.72
N PRO A 431 -1.47 32.50 3.35
CA PRO A 431 -1.91 33.19 4.56
C PRO A 431 -0.83 33.16 5.67
N PRO A 432 -0.76 34.17 6.56
CA PRO A 432 0.31 34.31 7.54
C PRO A 432 0.52 33.07 8.45
N HIS A 433 -0.54 32.34 8.78
CA HIS A 433 -0.44 31.13 9.63
C HIS A 433 0.13 29.91 8.90
N LYS A 434 0.20 29.94 7.56
CA LYS A 434 0.78 28.89 6.71
C LYS A 434 2.25 29.19 6.33
N VAL A 435 2.75 30.39 6.55
CA VAL A 435 4.13 30.75 6.23
C VAL A 435 5.09 30.00 7.19
N PRO A 436 6.06 29.23 6.67
CA PRO A 436 7.00 28.51 7.50
C PRO A 436 7.82 29.45 8.40
N ARG A 437 7.85 29.12 9.71
CA ARG A 437 8.65 29.85 10.70
C ARG A 437 10.04 29.28 10.83
N VAL A 438 10.15 27.95 10.77
CA VAL A 438 11.41 27.23 10.71
C VAL A 438 11.66 26.84 9.27
N ILE A 439 12.80 27.24 8.72
CA ILE A 439 13.19 26.92 7.34
C ILE A 439 14.60 26.35 7.36
N VAL A 440 14.76 25.12 6.89
CA VAL A 440 16.03 24.43 6.75
C VAL A 440 16.32 24.24 5.28
N VAL A 441 17.46 24.75 4.80
CA VAL A 441 17.89 24.57 3.40
C VAL A 441 18.92 23.46 3.36
N VAL A 442 18.69 22.48 2.50
CA VAL A 442 19.57 21.33 2.27
C VAL A 442 19.95 21.21 0.79
N ARG A 443 21.02 20.49 0.47
CA ARG A 443 21.37 20.22 -0.93
C ARG A 443 20.46 19.19 -1.56
N THR A 444 20.18 18.12 -0.80
CA THR A 444 19.31 17.01 -1.20
C THR A 444 18.48 16.57 0.00
N MET A 445 17.27 16.05 -0.24
CA MET A 445 16.45 15.48 0.81
C MET A 445 17.11 14.24 1.40
N PRO A 446 17.07 14.03 2.73
CA PRO A 446 17.54 12.80 3.34
C PRO A 446 16.66 11.62 2.92
N LEU A 447 17.30 10.53 2.49
CA LEU A 447 16.65 9.29 2.08
C LEU A 447 17.11 8.12 2.96
N THR A 448 16.20 7.19 3.22
CA THR A 448 16.52 5.90 3.84
C THR A 448 17.40 5.04 2.92
N ALA A 449 17.99 3.97 3.43
CA ALA A 449 18.74 2.99 2.64
C ALA A 449 17.92 2.36 1.48
N ARG A 450 16.58 2.41 1.57
CA ARG A 450 15.63 1.94 0.54
C ARG A 450 15.22 3.04 -0.45
N GLY A 451 15.85 4.21 -0.42
CA GLY A 451 15.53 5.34 -1.31
C GLY A 451 14.23 6.07 -0.99
N LYS A 452 13.58 5.79 0.14
CA LYS A 452 12.42 6.54 0.62
C LYS A 452 12.85 7.75 1.43
N LEU A 453 12.00 8.78 1.47
CA LEU A 453 12.22 9.95 2.32
C LEU A 453 12.39 9.55 3.78
N ASP A 454 13.46 10.01 4.42
CA ASP A 454 13.72 9.75 5.85
C ASP A 454 13.08 10.86 6.72
N LEU A 455 11.86 10.56 7.18
CA LEU A 455 11.09 11.50 8.01
C LEU A 455 11.75 11.76 9.37
N SER A 456 12.47 10.78 9.93
CA SER A 456 13.17 10.93 11.20
C SER A 456 14.36 11.89 11.06
N ALA A 457 15.14 11.74 10.00
CA ALA A 457 16.22 12.66 9.67
C ALA A 457 15.70 14.08 9.39
N LEU A 458 14.58 14.21 8.69
CA LEU A 458 13.93 15.51 8.46
C LEU A 458 13.49 16.18 9.78
N GLN A 459 12.86 15.41 10.67
CA GLN A 459 12.44 15.94 11.99
C GLN A 459 13.65 16.39 12.82
N THR A 460 14.71 15.58 12.82
CA THR A 460 15.97 15.96 13.50
C THR A 460 16.55 17.26 12.96
N LEU A 461 16.52 17.47 11.64
CA LEU A 461 16.97 18.72 11.01
C LEU A 461 16.10 19.91 11.45
N VAL A 462 14.79 19.73 11.54
CA VAL A 462 13.87 20.76 12.02
C VAL A 462 14.14 21.09 13.48
N ASP A 463 14.22 20.07 14.33
CA ASP A 463 14.40 20.23 15.78
C ASP A 463 15.73 20.92 16.11
N ALA A 464 16.80 20.61 15.39
CA ALA A 464 18.09 21.28 15.52
C ALA A 464 18.08 22.77 15.08
N ASN A 465 17.03 23.22 14.40
CA ASN A 465 16.85 24.61 13.93
C ASN A 465 15.67 25.33 14.62
N LEU A 466 15.13 24.75 15.71
CA LEU A 466 14.20 25.40 16.64
C LEU A 466 15.00 26.34 17.53
N GLY A 467 15.28 27.55 17.06
CA GLY A 467 16.04 28.52 17.83
C GLY A 467 15.37 29.90 17.77
#